data_c3908c08e836ba400dc3d2a6f1625259
#
_entry.id   c3908c08e836ba400dc3d2a6f1625259
#
_cell.length_a   1.000
_cell.length_b   1.000
_cell.length_c   1.000
_cell.angle_alpha   90.00
_cell.angle_beta   90.00
_cell.angle_gamma   90.00
#
_symmetry.space_group_name_H-M   'P 1'
#
loop_
_entity.id
_entity.type
_entity.pdbx_description
1 polymer ?
#
loop_
_entity_poly.entity_id
_entity_poly.type
_entity_poly.pdbx_seq_one_letter_code
_entity_poly.pdbx_strand_id
1 'polypeptide(L)'
;MNDFEKLVEDCRASSSTKNITNATIDHALVLFRALFKDAKEKGEDVRIVSGCLKPSFYEQLVEQANELLSAGIKISVVVPQSHHLEDNAFAQLLKKHENGRLIKIPSSVESHTPHFILVGSSRYRLEQDHEQCTATACFSNSIVGTFLLGLFNHLVTLAGRRPAGA
;
A
#
# COMPACT_ATOMS: atom_id res chain seq x y z
N MET A 1 13.71 -8.72 17.94
CA MET A 1 13.68 -7.52 17.07
C MET A 1 15.08 -7.35 16.50
N ASN A 2 15.23 -7.42 15.19
CA ASN A 2 16.52 -7.21 14.52
C ASN A 2 16.79 -5.69 14.35
N ASP A 3 18.00 -5.34 13.88
CA ASP A 3 18.42 -3.92 13.76
C ASP A 3 17.54 -3.12 12.78
N PHE A 4 17.04 -3.77 11.72
CA PHE A 4 16.15 -3.11 10.75
C PHE A 4 14.76 -2.84 11.36
N GLU A 5 14.19 -3.80 12.06
CA GLU A 5 12.93 -3.62 12.77
C GLU A 5 13.00 -2.49 13.80
N LYS A 6 14.12 -2.43 14.55
CA LYS A 6 14.35 -1.35 15.50
C LYS A 6 14.44 0.01 14.81
N LEU A 7 15.19 0.11 13.72
CA LEU A 7 15.28 1.34 12.93
C LEU A 7 13.89 1.80 12.46
N VAL A 8 13.10 0.88 11.92
CA VAL A 8 11.75 1.18 11.41
C VAL A 8 10.84 1.67 12.54
N GLU A 9 10.85 0.99 13.70
CA GLU A 9 10.03 1.37 14.85
C GLU A 9 10.46 2.73 15.44
N ASP A 10 11.75 3.01 15.55
CA ASP A 10 12.28 4.30 16.02
C ASP A 10 11.85 5.44 15.08
N CYS A 11 11.93 5.23 13.75
CA CYS A 11 11.48 6.20 12.76
C CYS A 11 9.96 6.40 12.79
N ARG A 12 9.19 5.33 12.97
CA ARG A 12 7.73 5.39 13.09
C ARG A 12 7.30 6.17 14.33
N ALA A 13 7.83 5.78 15.50
CA ALA A 13 7.46 6.38 16.79
C ALA A 13 7.80 7.88 16.86
N SER A 14 8.90 8.29 16.25
CA SER A 14 9.31 9.70 16.19
C SER A 14 8.71 10.49 15.03
N SER A 15 7.89 9.87 14.17
CA SER A 15 7.43 10.48 12.90
C SER A 15 8.61 11.09 12.12
N SER A 16 9.67 10.30 11.94
CA SER A 16 10.92 10.74 11.35
C SER A 16 10.78 11.11 9.87
N THR A 17 11.46 12.18 9.46
CA THR A 17 11.63 12.56 8.05
C THR A 17 12.74 11.79 7.35
N LYS A 18 13.44 10.90 8.08
CA LYS A 18 14.53 10.09 7.53
C LYS A 18 13.98 9.06 6.55
N ASN A 19 14.60 8.96 5.39
CA ASN A 19 14.32 7.90 4.43
C ASN A 19 14.95 6.58 4.91
N ILE A 20 14.16 5.51 4.82
CA ILE A 20 14.57 4.14 5.09
C ILE A 20 14.55 3.41 3.74
N THR A 21 15.67 2.81 3.36
CA THR A 21 15.74 1.94 2.17
C THR A 21 15.62 0.48 2.56
N ASN A 22 14.89 -0.30 1.76
CA ASN A 22 14.83 -1.75 1.89
C ASN A 22 15.22 -2.44 0.57
N ALA A 23 15.77 -3.64 0.68
CA ALA A 23 16.22 -4.44 -0.45
C ALA A 23 15.77 -5.92 -0.38
N THR A 24 14.86 -6.26 0.53
CA THR A 24 14.34 -7.62 0.70
C THR A 24 12.85 -7.64 0.95
N ILE A 25 12.21 -8.77 0.66
CA ILE A 25 10.78 -9.00 0.94
C ILE A 25 10.50 -8.90 2.45
N ASP A 26 11.39 -9.45 3.29
CA ASP A 26 11.22 -9.40 4.75
C ASP A 26 11.26 -7.96 5.27
N HIS A 27 12.18 -7.14 4.77
CA HIS A 27 12.20 -5.71 5.08
C HIS A 27 10.93 -4.98 4.59
N ALA A 28 10.42 -5.36 3.42
CA ALA A 28 9.15 -4.81 2.93
C ALA A 28 7.99 -5.15 3.86
N LEU A 29 7.91 -6.40 4.35
CA LEU A 29 6.89 -6.82 5.34
C LEU A 29 6.98 -6.03 6.64
N VAL A 30 8.19 -5.82 7.17
CA VAL A 30 8.41 -4.99 8.37
C VAL A 30 7.86 -3.58 8.16
N LEU A 31 8.14 -2.96 7.02
CA LEU A 31 7.65 -1.62 6.69
C LEU A 31 6.14 -1.57 6.52
N PHE A 32 5.52 -2.54 5.84
CA PHE A 32 4.06 -2.62 5.71
C PHE A 32 3.38 -2.74 7.07
N ARG A 33 3.88 -3.64 7.93
CA ARG A 33 3.36 -3.81 9.30
C ARG A 33 3.48 -2.54 10.13
N ALA A 34 4.62 -1.85 10.03
CA ALA A 34 4.83 -0.58 10.72
C ALA A 34 3.89 0.52 10.22
N LEU A 35 3.66 0.61 8.90
CA LEU A 35 2.71 1.55 8.30
C LEU A 35 1.26 1.22 8.69
N PHE A 36 0.86 -0.05 8.75
CA PHE A 36 -0.45 -0.47 9.23
C PHE A 36 -0.65 -0.11 10.70
N LYS A 37 0.37 -0.37 11.54
CA LYS A 37 0.36 0.02 12.95
C LYS A 37 0.19 1.54 13.10
N ASP A 38 0.91 2.33 12.33
CA ASP A 38 0.83 3.78 12.36
C ASP A 38 -0.54 4.29 11.89
N ALA A 39 -1.12 3.66 10.84
CA ALA A 39 -2.48 3.94 10.38
C ALA A 39 -3.51 3.70 11.50
N LYS A 40 -3.40 2.60 12.24
CA LYS A 40 -4.27 2.27 13.37
C LYS A 40 -4.16 3.27 14.50
N GLU A 41 -2.93 3.62 14.90
CA GLU A 41 -2.68 4.56 15.99
C GLU A 41 -3.17 5.98 15.70
N LYS A 42 -3.13 6.39 14.42
CA LYS A 42 -3.49 7.75 13.99
C LYS A 42 -4.89 7.85 13.39
N GLY A 43 -5.57 6.72 13.18
CA GLY A 43 -6.90 6.70 12.56
C GLY A 43 -6.89 7.14 11.10
N GLU A 44 -5.83 6.83 10.34
CA GLU A 44 -5.66 7.31 8.97
C GLU A 44 -5.82 6.19 7.93
N ASP A 45 -6.43 6.55 6.80
CA ASP A 45 -6.68 5.63 5.69
C ASP A 45 -5.40 5.13 5.03
N VAL A 46 -5.45 3.89 4.56
CA VAL A 46 -4.38 3.22 3.83
C VAL A 46 -4.72 3.13 2.35
N ARG A 47 -3.77 3.48 1.50
CA ARG A 47 -3.85 3.39 0.04
C ARG A 47 -2.68 2.58 -0.50
N ILE A 48 -2.98 1.59 -1.30
CA ILE A 48 -1.97 0.70 -1.90
C ILE A 48 -2.14 0.71 -3.41
N VAL A 49 -1.03 0.84 -4.12
CA VAL A 49 -0.94 0.58 -5.56
C VAL A 49 0.04 -0.57 -5.74
N SER A 50 -0.43 -1.66 -6.32
CA SER A 50 0.37 -2.88 -6.50
C SER A 50 0.17 -3.47 -7.88
N GLY A 51 1.25 -3.85 -8.55
CA GLY A 51 1.21 -4.58 -9.82
C GLY A 51 0.63 -5.98 -9.68
N CYS A 52 0.77 -6.58 -8.50
CA CYS A 52 0.12 -7.85 -8.15
C CYS A 52 -0.02 -7.97 -6.63
N LEU A 53 -1.06 -8.65 -6.17
CA LEU A 53 -1.20 -9.00 -4.75
C LEU A 53 -0.62 -10.39 -4.51
N LYS A 54 0.73 -10.54 -4.53
CA LYS A 54 1.39 -11.84 -4.33
C LYS A 54 0.88 -12.48 -3.04
N PRO A 55 0.27 -13.69 -3.08
CA PRO A 55 -0.28 -14.35 -1.89
C PRO A 55 0.77 -14.51 -0.79
N SER A 56 1.98 -14.98 -1.14
CA SER A 56 3.09 -15.17 -0.19
C SER A 56 3.48 -13.92 0.61
N PHE A 57 3.14 -12.73 0.12
CA PHE A 57 3.36 -11.46 0.80
C PHE A 57 2.10 -10.96 1.52
N TYR A 58 1.00 -10.80 0.77
CA TYR A 58 -0.20 -10.13 1.29
C TYR A 58 -1.00 -11.00 2.26
N GLU A 59 -0.93 -12.33 2.19
CA GLU A 59 -1.53 -13.22 3.19
C GLU A 59 -0.97 -12.99 4.59
N GLN A 60 0.29 -12.61 4.71
CA GLN A 60 0.92 -12.29 5.99
C GLN A 60 0.43 -10.96 6.61
N LEU A 61 -0.34 -10.18 5.87
CA LEU A 61 -0.91 -8.90 6.28
C LEU A 61 -2.42 -8.95 6.52
N VAL A 62 -3.07 -10.09 6.24
CA VAL A 62 -4.54 -10.24 6.31
C VAL A 62 -5.08 -9.93 7.71
N GLU A 63 -4.43 -10.46 8.75
CA GLU A 63 -4.87 -10.24 10.14
C GLU A 63 -4.81 -8.75 10.52
N GLN A 64 -3.69 -8.09 10.25
CA GLN A 64 -3.52 -6.67 10.55
C GLN A 64 -4.46 -5.78 9.70
N ALA A 65 -4.66 -6.13 8.42
CA ALA A 65 -5.61 -5.45 7.57
C ALA A 65 -7.05 -5.58 8.09
N ASN A 66 -7.44 -6.78 8.55
CA ASN A 66 -8.75 -7.01 9.17
C ASN A 66 -8.93 -6.16 10.45
N GLU A 67 -7.90 -6.03 11.27
CA GLU A 67 -7.94 -5.15 12.45
C GLU A 67 -8.17 -3.68 12.07
N LEU A 68 -7.49 -3.18 11.04
CA LEU A 68 -7.67 -1.81 10.55
C LEU A 68 -9.09 -1.58 10.04
N LEU A 69 -9.58 -2.48 9.19
CA LEU A 69 -10.91 -2.39 8.62
C LEU A 69 -11.99 -2.44 9.71
N SER A 70 -11.83 -3.31 10.71
CA SER A 70 -12.73 -3.43 11.86
C SER A 70 -12.68 -2.20 12.78
N ALA A 71 -11.58 -1.47 12.80
CA ALA A 71 -11.44 -0.20 13.50
C ALA A 71 -12.01 1.00 12.71
N GLY A 72 -12.63 0.78 11.54
CA GLY A 72 -13.21 1.83 10.71
C GLY A 72 -12.22 2.52 9.76
N ILE A 73 -10.97 2.05 9.70
CA ILE A 73 -9.95 2.60 8.81
C ILE A 73 -10.16 2.03 7.41
N LYS A 74 -10.16 2.89 6.39
CA LYS A 74 -10.34 2.46 5.01
C LYS A 74 -9.03 1.95 4.42
N ILE A 75 -9.10 0.80 3.77
CA ILE A 75 -8.01 0.26 2.95
C ILE A 75 -8.46 0.21 1.49
N SER A 76 -7.84 1.02 0.65
CA SER A 76 -8.13 1.06 -0.79
C SER A 76 -6.91 0.57 -1.57
N VAL A 77 -7.12 -0.41 -2.44
CA VAL A 77 -6.07 -1.05 -3.21
C VAL A 77 -6.35 -0.94 -4.70
N VAL A 78 -5.40 -0.40 -5.44
CA VAL A 78 -5.41 -0.33 -6.91
C VAL A 78 -4.53 -1.45 -7.45
N VAL A 79 -5.10 -2.24 -8.39
CA VAL A 79 -4.41 -3.33 -9.08
C VAL A 79 -4.75 -3.32 -10.58
N PRO A 80 -3.91 -3.90 -11.44
CA PRO A 80 -4.25 -4.10 -12.85
C PRO A 80 -5.48 -4.99 -13.05
N GLN A 81 -6.24 -4.71 -14.10
CA GLN A 81 -7.44 -5.48 -14.46
C GLN A 81 -7.11 -6.93 -14.86
N SER A 82 -5.91 -7.18 -15.39
CA SER A 82 -5.41 -8.49 -15.82
C SER A 82 -5.26 -9.50 -14.68
N HIS A 83 -5.19 -9.05 -13.42
CA HIS A 83 -4.97 -9.94 -12.29
C HIS A 83 -6.24 -10.69 -11.84
N HIS A 84 -6.12 -12.02 -11.78
CA HIS A 84 -7.10 -12.91 -11.16
C HIS A 84 -6.87 -12.92 -9.64
N LEU A 85 -7.87 -12.46 -8.88
CA LEU A 85 -7.77 -12.29 -7.42
C LEU A 85 -8.86 -13.09 -6.68
N GLU A 86 -9.43 -14.09 -7.33
CA GLU A 86 -10.57 -14.86 -6.79
C GLU A 86 -10.16 -15.65 -5.55
N ASP A 87 -8.97 -16.25 -5.56
CA ASP A 87 -8.43 -17.04 -4.45
C ASP A 87 -7.46 -16.25 -3.54
N ASN A 88 -7.35 -14.94 -3.73
CA ASN A 88 -6.46 -14.10 -2.93
C ASN A 88 -7.14 -13.66 -1.63
N ALA A 89 -6.65 -14.16 -0.48
CA ALA A 89 -7.25 -13.90 0.84
C ALA A 89 -7.32 -12.41 1.18
N PHE A 90 -6.30 -11.62 0.84
CA PHE A 90 -6.28 -10.19 1.07
C PHE A 90 -7.32 -9.45 0.22
N ALA A 91 -7.43 -9.81 -1.06
CA ALA A 91 -8.46 -9.26 -1.95
C ALA A 91 -9.87 -9.64 -1.51
N GLN A 92 -10.08 -10.88 -1.04
CA GLN A 92 -11.36 -11.32 -0.49
C GLN A 92 -11.74 -10.57 0.78
N LEU A 93 -10.78 -10.31 1.67
CA LEU A 93 -11.01 -9.49 2.86
C LEU A 93 -11.50 -8.08 2.47
N LEU A 94 -10.84 -7.41 1.51
CA LEU A 94 -11.23 -6.08 1.05
C LEU A 94 -12.64 -6.05 0.44
N LYS A 95 -13.01 -7.09 -0.32
CA LYS A 95 -14.35 -7.18 -0.94
C LYS A 95 -15.48 -7.40 0.06
N LYS A 96 -15.19 -8.09 1.16
CA LYS A 96 -16.19 -8.46 2.18
C LYS A 96 -16.43 -7.36 3.21
N HIS A 97 -15.49 -6.41 3.35
CA HIS A 97 -15.55 -5.39 4.39
C HIS A 97 -15.99 -4.04 3.81
N GLU A 98 -16.91 -3.33 4.47
CA GLU A 98 -17.42 -2.02 4.02
C GLU A 98 -16.34 -0.93 3.87
N ASN A 99 -15.29 -1.00 4.69
CA ASN A 99 -14.13 -0.10 4.65
C ASN A 99 -13.03 -0.60 3.69
N GLY A 100 -13.21 -1.75 3.06
CA GLY A 100 -12.29 -2.33 2.08
C GLY A 100 -12.69 -1.94 0.66
N ARG A 101 -11.72 -1.57 -0.18
CA ARG A 101 -11.96 -1.25 -1.58
C ARG A 101 -10.87 -1.82 -2.48
N LEU A 102 -11.29 -2.65 -3.45
CA LEU A 102 -10.42 -3.15 -4.50
C LEU A 102 -10.78 -2.47 -5.84
N ILE A 103 -9.82 -1.80 -6.45
CA ILE A 103 -10.00 -0.97 -7.64
C ILE A 103 -9.14 -1.55 -8.76
N LYS A 104 -9.76 -1.90 -9.89
CA LYS A 104 -9.06 -2.43 -11.06
C LYS A 104 -8.84 -1.33 -12.09
N ILE A 105 -7.58 -1.14 -12.51
CA ILE A 105 -7.20 -0.19 -13.56
C ILE A 105 -6.95 -0.90 -14.88
N PRO A 106 -7.13 -0.21 -16.04
CA PRO A 106 -6.82 -0.78 -17.35
C PRO A 106 -5.36 -1.21 -17.46
N SER A 107 -5.12 -2.36 -18.10
CA SER A 107 -3.76 -2.89 -18.29
C SER A 107 -2.84 -1.97 -19.11
N SER A 108 -3.40 -1.06 -19.91
CA SER A 108 -2.65 -0.07 -20.67
C SER A 108 -1.85 0.93 -19.83
N VAL A 109 -2.19 1.10 -18.55
CA VAL A 109 -1.47 2.00 -17.63
C VAL A 109 -0.58 1.25 -16.63
N GLU A 110 -0.62 -0.08 -16.63
CA GLU A 110 0.09 -0.94 -15.69
C GLU A 110 1.61 -0.72 -15.68
N SER A 111 2.24 -0.73 -16.85
CA SER A 111 3.71 -0.65 -16.99
C SER A 111 4.33 0.67 -16.52
N HIS A 112 3.52 1.69 -16.32
CA HIS A 112 3.97 3.03 -15.91
C HIS A 112 3.50 3.42 -14.51
N THR A 113 2.88 2.47 -13.80
CA THR A 113 2.29 2.74 -12.49
C THR A 113 3.27 2.35 -11.39
N PRO A 114 3.78 3.29 -10.58
CA PRO A 114 4.64 2.96 -9.46
C PRO A 114 3.88 2.20 -8.38
N HIS A 115 4.55 1.26 -7.73
CA HIS A 115 4.00 0.50 -6.61
C HIS A 115 4.29 1.22 -5.30
N PHE A 116 3.29 1.43 -4.49
CA PHE A 116 3.46 2.08 -3.20
C PHE A 116 2.35 1.73 -2.20
N ILE A 117 2.66 1.95 -0.93
CA ILE A 117 1.68 2.10 0.14
C ILE A 117 1.78 3.50 0.72
N LEU A 118 0.65 4.15 0.95
CA LEU A 118 0.52 5.48 1.54
C LEU A 118 -0.47 5.41 2.71
N VAL A 119 -0.07 5.96 3.85
CA VAL A 119 -0.90 6.15 5.04
C VAL A 119 -1.11 7.64 5.25
N GLY A 120 -2.37 8.06 5.31
CA GLY A 120 -2.73 9.47 5.34
C GLY A 120 -2.21 10.22 4.10
N SER A 121 -1.40 11.24 4.32
CA SER A 121 -0.81 12.08 3.27
C SER A 121 0.69 12.31 3.42
N SER A 122 1.40 11.53 4.29
CA SER A 122 2.81 11.81 4.56
C SER A 122 3.68 10.59 4.88
N ARG A 123 3.09 9.41 5.05
CA ARG A 123 3.81 8.18 5.40
C ARG A 123 3.68 7.18 4.27
N TYR A 124 4.80 6.71 3.78
CA TYR A 124 4.77 5.87 2.59
C TYR A 124 5.94 4.88 2.53
N ARG A 125 5.77 3.86 1.71
CA ARG A 125 6.82 3.07 1.08
C ARG A 125 6.59 3.13 -0.43
N LEU A 126 7.58 3.62 -1.17
CA LEU A 126 7.57 3.73 -2.62
C LEU A 126 8.62 2.80 -3.20
N GLU A 127 8.18 1.87 -4.06
CA GLU A 127 9.05 0.91 -4.73
C GLU A 127 9.83 1.61 -5.85
N GLN A 128 11.13 1.35 -5.90
CA GLN A 128 12.04 1.91 -6.90
C GLN A 128 12.36 0.89 -7.99
N ASP A 129 12.49 -0.37 -7.60
CA ASP A 129 12.76 -1.49 -8.50
C ASP A 129 11.93 -2.70 -8.06
N HIS A 130 11.02 -3.13 -8.93
CA HIS A 130 10.11 -4.23 -8.65
C HIS A 130 10.81 -5.58 -8.63
N GLU A 131 11.80 -5.79 -9.50
CA GLU A 131 12.52 -7.07 -9.60
C GLU A 131 13.41 -7.28 -8.38
N GLN A 132 14.04 -6.21 -7.91
CA GLN A 132 14.92 -6.23 -6.74
C GLN A 132 14.19 -5.97 -5.42
N CYS A 133 12.89 -5.70 -5.44
CA CYS A 133 12.10 -5.33 -4.26
C CYS A 133 12.66 -4.14 -3.49
N THR A 134 13.47 -3.27 -4.14
CA THR A 134 14.03 -2.10 -3.49
C THR A 134 13.01 -0.98 -3.38
N ALA A 135 12.99 -0.32 -2.25
CA ALA A 135 12.06 0.78 -2.00
C ALA A 135 12.63 1.79 -1.01
N THR A 136 12.04 2.98 -1.02
CA THR A 136 12.24 4.01 -0.01
C THR A 136 10.97 4.19 0.80
N ALA A 137 11.10 4.25 2.13
CA ALA A 137 10.00 4.52 3.05
C ALA A 137 10.31 5.75 3.91
N CYS A 138 9.26 6.46 4.33
CA CYS A 138 9.36 7.60 5.23
C CYS A 138 8.10 7.70 6.09
N PHE A 139 8.24 8.10 7.35
CA PHE A 139 7.14 8.25 8.29
C PHE A 139 6.67 9.72 8.46
N SER A 140 7.30 10.68 7.76
CA SER A 140 6.86 12.07 7.77
C SER A 140 7.43 12.86 6.59
N ASN A 141 6.80 12.73 5.41
CA ASN A 141 7.15 13.52 4.23
C ASN A 141 5.89 13.88 3.45
N SER A 142 5.33 15.05 3.75
CA SER A 142 4.09 15.54 3.15
C SER A 142 4.22 15.88 1.66
N ILE A 143 5.40 16.24 1.18
CA ILE A 143 5.61 16.56 -0.25
C ILE A 143 5.42 15.30 -1.09
N VAL A 144 6.16 14.23 -0.78
CA VAL A 144 6.04 12.96 -1.49
C VAL A 144 4.66 12.33 -1.24
N GLY A 145 4.17 12.38 0.00
CA GLY A 145 2.86 11.83 0.32
C GLY A 145 1.71 12.49 -0.44
N THR A 146 1.73 13.83 -0.59
CA THR A 146 0.73 14.55 -1.38
C THR A 146 0.80 14.18 -2.86
N PHE A 147 2.01 14.03 -3.41
CA PHE A 147 2.20 13.55 -4.78
C PHE A 147 1.61 12.14 -4.97
N LEU A 148 1.91 11.21 -4.08
CA LEU A 148 1.38 9.84 -4.14
C LEU A 148 -0.15 9.80 -3.98
N LEU A 149 -0.71 10.66 -3.13
CA LEU A 149 -2.16 10.81 -2.98
C LEU A 149 -2.82 11.30 -4.27
N GLY A 150 -2.23 12.30 -4.93
CA GLY A 150 -2.68 12.79 -6.23
C GLY A 150 -2.66 11.70 -7.30
N LEU A 151 -1.56 10.92 -7.35
CA LEU A 151 -1.43 9.80 -8.27
C LEU A 151 -2.48 8.71 -8.00
N PHE A 152 -2.69 8.33 -6.72
CA PHE A 152 -3.72 7.37 -6.34
C PHE A 152 -5.11 7.81 -6.82
N ASN A 153 -5.48 9.06 -6.56
CA ASN A 153 -6.77 9.62 -6.97
C ASN A 153 -6.92 9.64 -8.50
N HIS A 154 -5.85 9.92 -9.22
CA HIS A 154 -5.85 9.85 -10.70
C HIS A 154 -6.12 8.43 -11.19
N LEU A 155 -5.45 7.42 -10.63
CA LEU A 155 -5.68 6.01 -10.96
C LEU A 155 -7.13 5.57 -10.67
N VAL A 156 -7.69 6.00 -9.55
CA VAL A 156 -9.11 5.76 -9.22
C VAL A 156 -10.04 6.37 -10.27
N THR A 157 -9.73 7.57 -10.74
CA THR A 157 -10.51 8.25 -11.80
C THR A 157 -10.43 7.49 -13.13
N LEU A 158 -9.26 6.97 -13.49
CA LEU A 158 -9.08 6.15 -14.69
C LEU A 158 -9.89 4.85 -14.62
N ALA A 159 -9.93 4.20 -13.45
CA ALA A 159 -10.71 2.98 -13.23
C ALA A 159 -12.22 3.18 -13.43
N GLY A 160 -12.74 4.38 -13.13
CA GLY A 160 -14.15 4.73 -13.31
C GLY A 160 -14.54 5.11 -14.74
N ARG A 161 -13.58 5.33 -15.64
CA ARG A 161 -13.85 5.64 -17.05
C ARG A 161 -14.15 4.35 -17.80
N ARG A 162 -15.36 4.21 -18.36
CA ARG A 162 -15.65 3.15 -19.35
C ARG A 162 -14.72 3.34 -20.54
N PRO A 163 -14.14 2.25 -21.11
CA PRO A 163 -13.41 2.37 -22.37
C PRO A 163 -14.36 3.01 -23.41
N ALA A 164 -13.90 4.07 -24.06
CA ALA A 164 -14.63 4.66 -25.16
C ALA A 164 -14.70 3.62 -26.31
N GLY A 165 -15.88 3.05 -26.56
CA GLY A 165 -16.11 2.15 -27.69
C GLY A 165 -16.22 0.66 -27.31
N ALA A 166 -17.10 0.29 -26.38
CA ALA A 166 -17.64 -1.06 -26.31
C ALA A 166 -19.09 -1.03 -26.75
#